data_0596c19318862a60629a7c7bc7e07794
#
_entry.id   0596c19318862a60629a7c7bc7e07794
#
_cell.length_a   1.000
_cell.length_b   1.000
_cell.length_c   1.000
_cell.angle_alpha   90.00
_cell.angle_beta   90.00
_cell.angle_gamma   90.00
#
_symmetry.space_group_name_H-M   'P 1'
#
loop_
_entity.id
_entity.type
_entity.pdbx_description
1 polymer ?
#
loop_
_entity_poly.entity_id
_entity_poly.type
_entity_poly.pdbx_seq_one_letter_code
_entity_poly.pdbx_strand_id
1 'polypeptide(L)'
;MVEDFTSQEFHDHIQRHSAKELDWEPFEKQASLDEQYRRGHVRMVGASITGKHFEPGTITANNFTLSVMTMPSGAVAPSHAHEVEEVFFVLKGEITAWWERQDGSREETVLHEKEMIFAPAGVMHGLLNHTDXDVEVQVIIGVGKPEKPTYLDETLAGS
;
A
#
# COMPACT_ATOMS: atom_id res chain seq x y z
N MET A 1 12.66 -23.70 18.23
CA MET A 1 13.86 -23.88 17.38
C MET A 1 14.56 -22.54 17.18
N VAL A 2 15.87 -22.53 17.34
CA VAL A 2 16.67 -21.31 17.22
C VAL A 2 17.67 -21.49 16.09
N GLU A 3 17.73 -20.48 15.20
CA GLU A 3 18.63 -20.52 14.05
C GLU A 3 19.78 -19.55 14.27
N ASP A 4 20.96 -19.97 13.84
CA ASP A 4 22.10 -19.05 13.75
C ASP A 4 22.08 -18.31 12.45
N PHE A 5 22.89 -17.28 12.38
CA PHE A 5 22.94 -16.40 11.21
C PHE A 5 24.37 -15.85 11.05
N THR A 6 24.66 -15.41 9.83
CA THR A 6 25.90 -14.72 9.55
C THR A 6 25.68 -13.21 9.63
N SER A 7 26.79 -12.48 9.74
CA SER A 7 26.73 -11.02 9.69
C SER A 7 26.07 -10.54 8.40
N GLN A 8 26.40 -11.20 7.28
CA GLN A 8 25.83 -10.81 6.00
C GLN A 8 24.32 -11.02 5.97
N GLU A 9 23.85 -12.15 6.53
CA GLU A 9 22.40 -12.39 6.60
C GLU A 9 21.71 -11.30 7.39
N PHE A 10 22.31 -10.88 8.50
CA PHE A 10 21.73 -9.79 9.29
C PHE A 10 21.61 -8.52 8.45
N HIS A 11 22.68 -8.13 7.78
CA HIS A 11 22.64 -6.88 7.00
C HIS A 11 21.72 -6.98 5.80
N ASP A 12 21.57 -8.18 5.22
CA ASP A 12 20.64 -8.38 4.10
C ASP A 12 19.18 -8.22 4.51
N HIS A 13 18.89 -8.21 5.80
CA HIS A 13 17.53 -8.10 6.30
C HIS A 13 17.23 -6.72 6.90
N ILE A 14 18.06 -5.73 6.59
CA ILE A 14 17.84 -4.34 6.98
C ILE A 14 17.40 -3.57 5.74
N GLN A 15 16.32 -2.81 5.86
CA GLN A 15 15.82 -1.96 4.77
C GLN A 15 15.78 -0.53 5.26
N ARG A 16 16.30 0.39 4.44
CA ARG A 16 16.35 1.81 4.81
C ARG A 16 15.58 2.61 3.77
N HIS A 17 14.54 3.29 4.19
CA HIS A 17 13.71 4.10 3.30
C HIS A 17 14.58 5.12 2.56
N SER A 18 15.52 5.74 3.26
CA SER A 18 16.35 6.79 2.68
C SER A 18 17.30 6.29 1.59
N ALA A 19 17.49 4.96 1.51
CA ALA A 19 18.39 4.38 0.50
C ALA A 19 17.64 3.95 -0.75
N LYS A 20 16.33 4.18 -0.84
CA LYS A 20 15.51 3.71 -1.94
C LYS A 20 14.83 4.89 -2.62
N GLU A 21 14.51 4.71 -3.89
CA GLU A 21 13.76 5.70 -4.65
C GLU A 21 12.29 5.33 -4.66
N LEU A 22 11.44 6.35 -4.70
CA LEU A 22 10.00 6.11 -4.86
C LEU A 22 9.74 5.46 -6.21
N ASP A 23 8.94 4.42 -6.19
CA ASP A 23 8.51 3.71 -7.39
C ASP A 23 7.07 4.10 -7.67
N TRP A 24 6.87 4.82 -8.77
CA TRP A 24 5.55 5.29 -9.19
C TRP A 24 4.89 4.34 -10.17
N GLU A 25 5.61 3.31 -10.63
CA GLU A 25 5.15 2.43 -11.68
C GLU A 25 3.94 1.57 -11.31
N PRO A 26 3.81 1.08 -10.07
CA PRO A 26 2.69 0.19 -9.78
C PRO A 26 1.32 0.77 -10.09
N PHE A 27 1.18 2.09 -10.02
CA PHE A 27 -0.11 2.73 -10.28
C PHE A 27 -0.08 3.65 -11.50
N GLU A 28 0.90 3.45 -12.37
CA GLU A 28 1.06 4.31 -13.54
C GLU A 28 -0.15 4.22 -14.47
N LYS A 29 -0.69 3.02 -14.66
CA LYS A 29 -1.86 2.88 -15.52
C LYS A 29 -3.07 3.57 -14.95
N GLN A 30 -3.28 3.47 -13.63
CA GLN A 30 -4.38 4.18 -13.01
C GLN A 30 -4.19 5.70 -13.16
N ALA A 31 -2.97 6.17 -12.96
CA ALA A 31 -2.68 7.60 -13.09
C ALA A 31 -2.90 8.08 -14.52
N SER A 32 -2.70 7.22 -15.52
CA SER A 32 -2.95 7.60 -16.90
C SER A 32 -4.44 7.79 -17.17
N LEU A 33 -5.30 7.12 -16.39
CA LEU A 33 -6.74 7.32 -16.51
C LEU A 33 -7.20 8.57 -15.77
N ASP A 34 -6.57 8.85 -14.63
CA ASP A 34 -6.89 10.04 -13.84
C ASP A 34 -5.71 10.29 -12.92
N GLU A 35 -5.14 11.49 -13.01
CA GLU A 35 -3.94 11.85 -12.27
C GLU A 35 -4.11 11.71 -10.75
N GLN A 36 -5.34 11.81 -10.25
CA GLN A 36 -5.55 11.64 -8.80
C GLN A 36 -5.12 10.27 -8.30
N TYR A 37 -4.99 9.28 -9.17
CA TYR A 37 -4.59 7.94 -8.73
C TYR A 37 -3.08 7.78 -8.62
N ARG A 38 -2.30 8.82 -8.84
CA ARG A 38 -0.85 8.74 -8.83
C ARG A 38 -0.34 8.57 -7.39
N ARG A 39 0.36 7.47 -7.15
CA ARG A 39 0.93 7.17 -5.84
C ARG A 39 2.28 6.51 -6.03
N GLY A 40 3.19 6.75 -5.08
CA GLY A 40 4.51 6.14 -5.13
C GLY A 40 4.74 5.21 -3.96
N HIS A 41 5.58 4.22 -4.14
CA HIS A 41 5.87 3.24 -3.11
C HIS A 41 7.37 3.09 -2.91
N VAL A 42 7.77 2.88 -1.66
CA VAL A 42 9.05 2.29 -1.32
C VAL A 42 8.73 0.93 -0.74
N ARG A 43 9.06 -0.12 -1.48
CA ARG A 43 8.75 -1.48 -1.05
C ARG A 43 9.91 -2.05 -0.28
N MET A 44 9.60 -2.70 0.84
CA MET A 44 10.62 -3.24 1.72
C MET A 44 10.54 -4.75 1.84
N VAL A 45 9.32 -5.30 1.92
CA VAL A 45 9.11 -6.73 2.07
C VAL A 45 8.03 -7.16 1.09
N GLY A 46 8.29 -8.27 0.41
CA GLY A 46 7.31 -8.89 -0.47
C GLY A 46 7.31 -8.31 -1.88
N ALA A 47 6.29 -8.66 -2.64
CA ALA A 47 6.16 -8.29 -4.04
C ALA A 47 5.03 -7.29 -4.22
N SER A 48 5.07 -6.56 -5.33
CA SER A 48 4.01 -5.60 -5.63
C SER A 48 2.76 -6.30 -6.14
N ILE A 49 1.64 -5.59 -6.03
CA ILE A 49 0.36 -6.11 -6.54
C ILE A 49 0.35 -6.23 -8.07
N THR A 50 1.31 -5.61 -8.74
CA THR A 50 1.40 -5.71 -10.19
C THR A 50 2.08 -7.00 -10.65
N GLY A 51 2.46 -7.85 -9.71
CA GLY A 51 3.07 -9.13 -10.03
C GLY A 51 4.56 -9.09 -10.23
N LYS A 52 5.19 -7.98 -9.95
CA LYS A 52 6.65 -7.91 -9.97
C LYS A 52 7.17 -8.55 -8.69
N HIS A 53 7.74 -9.71 -8.85
CA HIS A 53 8.24 -10.47 -7.71
C HIS A 53 9.75 -10.29 -7.60
N PHE A 54 10.23 -10.37 -6.39
CA PHE A 54 11.68 -10.36 -6.15
C PHE A 54 12.32 -9.11 -6.71
N GLU A 55 11.66 -7.98 -6.54
CA GLU A 55 12.24 -6.71 -6.93
C GLU A 55 13.59 -6.55 -6.24
N PRO A 56 14.58 -5.99 -6.95
CA PRO A 56 15.88 -5.82 -6.30
C PRO A 56 15.76 -5.06 -5.00
N GLY A 57 16.39 -5.57 -3.96
CA GLY A 57 16.44 -4.89 -2.68
C GLY A 57 15.26 -5.12 -1.77
N THR A 58 14.29 -5.96 -2.16
CA THR A 58 13.22 -6.30 -1.20
C THR A 58 13.54 -7.61 -0.53
N ILE A 59 12.94 -7.80 0.65
CA ILE A 59 13.06 -9.03 1.41
C ILE A 59 11.87 -9.91 1.08
N THR A 60 12.12 -11.17 0.76
CA THR A 60 11.05 -12.12 0.48
C THR A 60 10.40 -12.56 1.79
N ALA A 61 9.08 -12.61 1.82
CA ALA A 61 8.34 -13.11 2.96
C ALA A 61 7.09 -13.80 2.46
N ASN A 62 6.57 -14.72 3.27
CA ASN A 62 5.38 -15.49 2.88
C ASN A 62 4.10 -14.83 3.35
N ASN A 63 4.12 -14.15 4.48
CA ASN A 63 2.90 -13.85 5.21
C ASN A 63 2.53 -12.37 5.21
N PHE A 64 3.33 -11.51 4.58
CA PHE A 64 2.95 -10.10 4.47
C PHE A 64 3.83 -9.41 3.44
N THR A 65 3.33 -8.28 2.94
CA THR A 65 4.16 -7.28 2.27
C THR A 65 4.19 -6.04 3.13
N LEU A 66 5.25 -5.27 3.01
CA LEU A 66 5.36 -4.01 3.70
C LEU A 66 5.99 -2.97 2.77
N SER A 67 5.29 -1.85 2.63
CA SER A 67 5.81 -0.73 1.85
C SER A 67 5.42 0.57 2.54
N VAL A 68 6.07 1.65 2.13
CA VAL A 68 5.66 3.00 2.50
C VAL A 68 5.15 3.67 1.23
N MET A 69 3.90 4.09 1.27
CA MET A 69 3.24 4.74 0.14
C MET A 69 3.25 6.25 0.35
N THR A 70 3.68 6.98 -0.66
CA THR A 70 3.59 8.43 -0.67
C THR A 70 2.40 8.82 -1.53
N MET A 71 1.51 9.62 -0.95
CA MET A 71 0.35 10.13 -1.65
C MET A 71 0.47 11.65 -1.77
N PRO A 72 0.69 12.14 -2.98
CA PRO A 72 0.69 13.60 -3.17
C PRO A 72 -0.65 14.23 -2.81
N SER A 73 -0.66 15.56 -2.69
CA SER A 73 -1.89 16.30 -2.43
C SER A 73 -2.98 15.89 -3.44
N GLY A 74 -4.16 15.59 -2.93
CA GLY A 74 -5.30 15.19 -3.76
C GLY A 74 -5.28 13.76 -4.25
N ALA A 75 -4.24 12.99 -3.94
CA ALA A 75 -4.14 11.63 -4.43
C ALA A 75 -5.18 10.73 -3.77
N VAL A 76 -5.63 9.74 -4.52
CA VAL A 76 -6.66 8.79 -4.09
C VAL A 76 -6.14 7.37 -4.29
N ALA A 77 -6.30 6.55 -3.26
CA ALA A 77 -6.24 5.10 -3.39
C ALA A 77 -7.67 4.64 -3.52
N PRO A 78 -8.11 4.26 -4.72
CA PRO A 78 -9.54 4.01 -4.95
C PRO A 78 -10.05 2.79 -4.20
N SER A 79 -11.35 2.72 -4.01
CA SER A 79 -11.98 1.62 -3.28
C SER A 79 -11.60 0.29 -3.91
N HIS A 80 -11.04 -0.58 -3.09
CA HIS A 80 -10.59 -1.90 -3.53
C HIS A 80 -10.65 -2.86 -2.36
N ALA A 81 -10.60 -4.14 -2.66
CA ALA A 81 -10.58 -5.20 -1.65
C ALA A 81 -9.58 -6.25 -2.05
N HIS A 82 -8.94 -6.82 -1.04
CA HIS A 82 -8.05 -7.96 -1.22
C HIS A 82 -8.71 -9.20 -0.64
N GLU A 83 -8.20 -10.37 -1.04
CA GLU A 83 -8.64 -11.62 -0.44
C GLU A 83 -7.93 -11.89 0.88
N VAL A 84 -7.05 -11.00 1.30
CA VAL A 84 -6.34 -11.06 2.56
C VAL A 84 -6.49 -9.71 3.26
N GLU A 85 -6.06 -9.65 4.50
CA GLU A 85 -6.14 -8.43 5.31
C GLU A 85 -5.15 -7.39 4.82
N GLU A 86 -5.50 -6.12 5.02
CA GLU A 86 -4.62 -5.00 4.71
C GLU A 86 -4.69 -3.96 5.82
N VAL A 87 -3.56 -3.30 6.08
CA VAL A 87 -3.48 -2.19 7.04
C VAL A 87 -2.85 -1.00 6.34
N PHE A 88 -3.45 0.16 6.55
CA PHE A 88 -2.82 1.45 6.25
C PHE A 88 -2.56 2.16 7.57
N PHE A 89 -1.30 2.47 7.85
CA PHE A 89 -0.87 3.11 9.08
C PHE A 89 -0.23 4.45 8.71
N VAL A 90 -0.75 5.56 9.24
CA VAL A 90 -0.29 6.89 8.86
C VAL A 90 1.05 7.17 9.56
N LEU A 91 2.08 7.43 8.74
CA LEU A 91 3.40 7.78 9.24
C LEU A 91 3.61 9.28 9.28
N LYS A 92 3.06 10.02 8.31
CA LYS A 92 3.29 11.47 8.20
C LYS A 92 2.05 12.10 7.60
N GLY A 93 1.56 13.14 8.25
CA GLY A 93 0.42 13.88 7.76
C GLY A 93 -0.89 13.33 8.25
N GLU A 94 -1.96 13.62 7.53
CA GLU A 94 -3.28 13.08 7.83
C GLU A 94 -3.99 12.73 6.54
N ILE A 95 -4.95 11.82 6.65
CA ILE A 95 -5.56 11.26 5.44
C ILE A 95 -7.02 10.92 5.75
N THR A 96 -7.88 11.01 4.75
CA THR A 96 -9.24 10.50 4.85
C THR A 96 -9.22 9.03 4.45
N ALA A 97 -9.84 8.19 5.28
CA ALA A 97 -9.89 6.75 5.05
C ALA A 97 -11.33 6.30 5.14
N TRP A 98 -11.67 5.25 4.36
CA TRP A 98 -13.05 4.76 4.36
C TRP A 98 -13.15 3.27 4.07
N TRP A 99 -14.30 2.71 4.49
CA TRP A 99 -14.83 1.46 3.96
C TRP A 99 -16.06 1.82 3.12
N GLU A 100 -16.27 1.06 2.07
CA GLU A 100 -17.37 1.37 1.15
C GLU A 100 -18.23 0.14 0.92
N ARG A 101 -19.56 0.31 1.04
CA ARG A 101 -20.50 -0.76 0.81
C ARG A 101 -20.78 -0.92 -0.68
N GLN A 102 -21.40 -2.05 -1.04
CA GLN A 102 -21.70 -2.33 -2.44
C GLN A 102 -22.68 -1.31 -3.03
N ASP A 103 -23.51 -0.70 -2.20
CA ASP A 103 -24.44 0.33 -2.68
C ASP A 103 -23.78 1.70 -2.86
N GLY A 104 -22.48 1.80 -2.58
CA GLY A 104 -21.74 3.04 -2.74
C GLY A 104 -21.68 3.93 -1.52
N SER A 105 -22.42 3.57 -0.46
CA SER A 105 -22.35 4.37 0.78
C SER A 105 -21.08 4.03 1.53
N ARG A 106 -20.60 5.00 2.30
CA ARG A 106 -19.30 4.90 2.97
C ARG A 106 -19.40 5.24 4.44
N GLU A 107 -18.53 4.61 5.22
CA GLU A 107 -18.12 5.13 6.52
C GLU A 107 -16.74 5.70 6.34
N GLU A 108 -16.53 6.93 6.75
CA GLU A 108 -15.21 7.52 6.57
C GLU A 108 -14.82 8.37 7.76
N THR A 109 -13.52 8.54 7.93
CA THR A 109 -12.96 9.32 9.00
C THR A 109 -11.61 9.89 8.57
N VAL A 110 -11.12 10.86 9.34
CA VAL A 110 -9.77 11.38 9.15
C VAL A 110 -8.84 10.67 10.13
N LEU A 111 -7.73 10.17 9.60
CA LEU A 111 -6.68 9.54 10.41
C LEU A 111 -5.50 10.48 10.49
N HIS A 112 -4.91 10.57 11.65
CA HIS A 112 -3.71 11.36 11.92
C HIS A 112 -2.52 10.45 12.12
N GLU A 113 -1.35 11.05 12.33
CA GLU A 113 -0.13 10.26 12.51
C GLU A 113 -0.30 9.25 13.63
N LYS A 114 0.19 8.03 13.38
CA LYS A 114 0.13 6.90 14.30
C LYS A 114 -1.27 6.33 14.49
N GLU A 115 -2.17 6.63 13.55
CA GLU A 115 -3.49 6.02 13.51
C GLU A 115 -3.58 5.15 12.25
N MET A 116 -4.50 4.20 12.27
CA MET A 116 -4.53 3.23 11.17
C MET A 116 -5.96 2.81 10.86
N ILE A 117 -6.14 2.27 9.66
CA ILE A 117 -7.36 1.60 9.27
C ILE A 117 -7.01 0.15 8.91
N PHE A 118 -7.82 -0.78 9.37
CA PHE A 118 -7.69 -2.21 9.09
C PHE A 118 -8.78 -2.60 8.13
N ALA A 119 -8.42 -3.24 7.05
CA ALA A 119 -9.39 -3.73 6.07
C ALA A 119 -9.44 -5.26 6.14
N PRO A 120 -10.52 -5.82 6.66
CA PRO A 120 -10.69 -7.28 6.58
C PRO A 120 -10.72 -7.74 5.13
N ALA A 121 -10.42 -9.01 4.90
CA ALA A 121 -10.53 -9.58 3.56
C ALA A 121 -11.93 -9.32 3.01
N GLY A 122 -12.00 -8.84 1.77
CA GLY A 122 -13.26 -8.63 1.08
C GLY A 122 -13.96 -7.31 1.34
N VAL A 123 -13.44 -6.48 2.23
CA VAL A 123 -14.07 -5.19 2.54
C VAL A 123 -13.45 -4.10 1.65
N MET A 124 -14.29 -3.44 0.85
CA MET A 124 -13.83 -2.33 0.01
C MET A 124 -13.40 -1.16 0.88
N HIS A 125 -12.23 -0.61 0.56
CA HIS A 125 -11.66 0.48 1.36
C HIS A 125 -10.78 1.35 0.47
N GLY A 126 -10.56 2.57 0.91
CA GLY A 126 -9.73 3.51 0.16
C GLY A 126 -9.24 4.66 1.01
N LEU A 127 -8.45 5.52 0.38
CA LEU A 127 -7.82 6.67 1.02
C LEU A 127 -7.87 7.87 0.10
N LEU A 128 -7.93 9.05 0.71
CA LEU A 128 -7.79 10.33 -0.01
C LEU A 128 -6.86 11.22 0.78
N ASN A 129 -5.83 11.74 0.13
CA ASN A 129 -5.04 12.80 0.73
C ASN A 129 -5.75 14.14 0.47
N HIS A 130 -6.49 14.59 1.45
CA HIS A 130 -7.27 15.82 1.35
C HIS A 130 -6.44 17.07 1.70
N THR A 131 -5.14 16.89 1.99
CA THR A 131 -4.29 17.98 2.44
C THR A 131 -3.45 18.54 1.31
N ASP A 132 -2.72 19.59 1.61
CA ASP A 132 -1.79 20.23 0.65
C ASP A 132 -0.40 19.62 0.66
N UNK A 133 -0.11 18.65 1.48
CA UNK A 133 1.15 18.05 1.62
C UNK A 133 1.13 16.64 1.15
N ASP A 134 2.32 16.25 0.97
CA ASP A 134 2.41 14.81 0.79
C ASP A 134 2.14 14.08 2.09
N VAL A 135 1.52 12.90 1.98
CA VAL A 135 1.25 12.04 3.13
C VAL A 135 1.99 10.74 2.93
N GLU A 136 2.55 10.17 4.01
CA GLU A 136 3.19 8.86 3.96
C GLU A 136 2.37 7.88 4.78
N VAL A 137 2.10 6.72 4.18
CA VAL A 137 1.28 5.66 4.78
C VAL A 137 2.05 4.35 4.67
N GLN A 138 2.18 3.65 5.79
CA GLN A 138 2.73 2.30 5.76
C GLN A 138 1.61 1.35 5.34
N VAL A 139 1.93 0.48 4.38
CA VAL A 139 0.96 -0.47 3.82
C VAL A 139 1.44 -1.88 4.13
N ILE A 140 0.56 -2.66 4.76
CA ILE A 140 0.83 -4.07 5.04
C ILE A 140 -0.30 -4.88 4.42
N ILE A 141 0.06 -5.86 3.60
CA ILE A 141 -0.91 -6.79 3.00
C ILE A 141 -0.57 -8.19 3.49
N GLY A 142 -1.55 -8.95 3.87
CA GLY A 142 -1.40 -10.20 4.60
C GLY A 142 -0.95 -11.41 3.79
N VAL A 143 -0.15 -11.18 2.76
CA VAL A 143 0.48 -12.25 1.99
C VAL A 143 1.71 -11.66 1.33
N GLY A 144 2.76 -12.45 1.17
CA GLY A 144 4.02 -11.93 0.63
C GLY A 144 4.00 -11.66 -0.87
N LYS A 145 2.99 -12.15 -1.56
CA LYS A 145 2.91 -12.09 -3.01
C LYS A 145 1.45 -11.84 -3.39
N PRO A 146 0.98 -10.60 -3.18
CA PRO A 146 -0.45 -10.33 -3.34
C PRO A 146 -0.87 -10.39 -4.80
N GLU A 147 -2.11 -10.83 -4.99
CA GLU A 147 -2.75 -10.76 -6.29
C GLU A 147 -3.38 -9.40 -6.46
N LYS A 148 -3.74 -9.07 -7.69
CA LYS A 148 -4.40 -7.80 -7.95
C LYS A 148 -5.69 -7.72 -7.15
N PRO A 149 -5.98 -6.55 -6.57
CA PRO A 149 -7.23 -6.41 -5.80
C PRO A 149 -8.44 -6.33 -6.71
N THR A 150 -9.61 -6.49 -6.12
CA THR A 150 -10.88 -6.20 -6.77
C THR A 150 -11.17 -4.72 -6.56
N TYR A 151 -11.45 -3.98 -7.63
CA TYR A 151 -11.79 -2.57 -7.55
C TYR A 151 -13.30 -2.40 -7.67
N LEU A 152 -13.84 -1.47 -6.88
CA LEU A 152 -15.25 -1.13 -7.00
C LEU A 152 -15.53 -0.54 -8.38
N ASP A 153 -14.67 0.35 -8.86
CA ASP A 153 -14.74 0.88 -10.22
C ASP A 153 -14.01 -0.09 -11.14
N GLU A 154 -14.77 -0.86 -11.89
CA GLU A 154 -14.21 -1.93 -12.71
C GLU A 154 -13.28 -1.42 -13.81
N THR A 155 -13.36 -0.15 -14.18
CA THR A 155 -12.44 0.39 -15.18
C THR A 155 -10.99 0.39 -14.69
N LEU A 156 -10.78 0.27 -13.39
CA LEU A 156 -9.43 0.22 -12.82
C LEU A 156 -8.84 -1.19 -12.78
N ALA A 157 -9.62 -2.20 -13.12
CA ALA A 157 -9.23 -3.60 -12.89
C ALA A 157 -8.05 -4.04 -13.75
N GLY A 158 -7.82 -3.41 -14.90
CA GLY A 158 -6.73 -3.79 -15.78
C GLY A 158 -5.40 -3.12 -15.47
N SER A 159 -5.35 -2.32 -14.43
CA SER A 159 -4.17 -1.50 -14.16
C SER A 159 -3.20 -2.16 -13.19
#